data_9793106d6f6360c295d68da422aa46ad
#
_entry.id   9793106d6f6360c295d68da422aa46ad
#
_cell.length_a   1.000
_cell.length_b   1.000
_cell.length_c   1.000
_cell.angle_alpha   90.00
_cell.angle_beta   90.00
_cell.angle_gamma   90.00
#
_symmetry.space_group_name_H-M   'P 1'
#
loop_
_entity.id
_entity.type
_entity.pdbx_description
1 polymer ?
#
loop_
_entity_poly.entity_id
_entity_poly.type
_entity_poly.pdbx_seq_one_letter_code
_entity_poly.pdbx_strand_id
1 'polypeptide(L)'
;MRIDRRLSRDALTERQLYFTECWANFCHKYSPDTDRVGYSNTLSTIRELLFLYGMEDRFSADKKRLRVATELLELLENDQVLKREAFGGIPDQLMRLLDRDILPDPTRSTVERRPRLISSLCVQLAEVTEASYVTEALEMLEQELFTEQAFEERNAQNIYALTNGIMSVLLTRGMTLTECYLLYNNIFRNMNAEPDAFRDAFHSFRQKLVTPTRKVTVRMFITSEKLHNLLNTQGPTLQFNGCVFRPLTESRSRFTLSVDIPVCSMSDASARNMAGQMLRESLDVIAYMAGKGEITVQKQFTIIRDDGEIEVPRFDNEIEANADRLTDEEFARFMVAMDRLFTDTPVVSRKKISSAFRFFRNGIESQVQESRFTAYWSALESLTL
;
A
#
# COMPACT_ATOMS: atom_id res chain seq x y z
N MET A 1 -15.28 5.77 14.47
CA MET A 1 -15.35 6.18 13.08
C MET A 1 -15.52 7.69 13.05
N ARG A 2 -14.68 8.41 12.33
CA ARG A 2 -14.74 9.88 12.27
C ARG A 2 -15.63 10.28 11.10
N ILE A 3 -16.69 10.98 11.38
CA ILE A 3 -17.66 11.41 10.38
C ILE A 3 -17.12 12.65 9.65
N ASP A 4 -16.98 12.59 8.33
CA ASP A 4 -16.67 13.79 7.55
C ASP A 4 -17.87 14.74 7.54
N ARG A 5 -17.81 15.81 8.35
CA ARG A 5 -18.88 16.81 8.50
C ARG A 5 -19.14 17.63 7.23
N ARG A 6 -18.32 17.44 6.17
CA ARG A 6 -18.46 18.19 4.91
C ARG A 6 -19.33 17.47 3.89
N LEU A 7 -19.68 16.20 4.13
CA LEU A 7 -20.63 15.48 3.30
C LEU A 7 -22.04 15.95 3.59
N SER A 8 -22.82 16.20 2.55
CA SER A 8 -24.25 16.47 2.68
C SER A 8 -24.97 15.18 3.11
N ARG A 9 -25.17 15.01 4.41
CA ARG A 9 -25.74 13.78 4.99
C ARG A 9 -27.17 13.53 4.56
N ASP A 10 -27.91 14.59 4.30
CA ASP A 10 -29.34 14.49 3.98
C ASP A 10 -29.58 13.87 2.60
N ALA A 11 -28.54 13.76 1.77
CA ALA A 11 -28.60 13.20 0.42
C ALA A 11 -28.09 11.73 0.35
N LEU A 12 -27.60 11.15 1.45
CA LEU A 12 -27.00 9.83 1.46
C LEU A 12 -27.79 8.86 2.32
N THR A 13 -27.93 7.61 1.84
CA THR A 13 -28.40 6.52 2.68
C THR A 13 -27.34 6.15 3.73
N GLU A 14 -27.74 5.44 4.81
CA GLU A 14 -26.81 4.98 5.84
C GLU A 14 -25.67 4.13 5.26
N ARG A 15 -25.95 3.30 4.24
CA ARG A 15 -24.96 2.46 3.54
C ARG A 15 -23.94 3.29 2.79
N GLN A 16 -24.40 4.29 2.06
CA GLN A 16 -23.56 5.21 1.29
C GLN A 16 -22.70 6.07 2.20
N LEU A 17 -23.27 6.54 3.30
CA LEU A 17 -22.53 7.28 4.33
C LEU A 17 -21.46 6.38 4.96
N TYR A 18 -21.80 5.14 5.33
CA TYR A 18 -20.87 4.19 5.90
C TYR A 18 -19.70 3.89 4.97
N PHE A 19 -19.94 3.66 3.68
CA PHE A 19 -18.90 3.46 2.67
C PHE A 19 -17.95 4.66 2.58
N THR A 20 -18.51 5.87 2.47
CA THR A 20 -17.71 7.09 2.33
C THR A 20 -16.85 7.34 3.57
N GLU A 21 -17.37 7.02 4.75
CA GLU A 21 -16.61 7.09 6.00
C GLU A 21 -15.52 6.02 6.09
N CYS A 22 -15.78 4.77 5.64
CA CYS A 22 -14.77 3.73 5.56
C CYS A 22 -13.61 4.16 4.67
N TRP A 23 -13.91 4.63 3.45
CA TRP A 23 -12.89 5.08 2.51
C TRP A 23 -12.05 6.23 3.08
N ALA A 24 -12.69 7.24 3.66
CA ALA A 24 -12.01 8.37 4.28
C ALA A 24 -11.11 7.94 5.45
N ASN A 25 -11.58 7.00 6.29
CA ASN A 25 -10.81 6.47 7.41
C ASN A 25 -9.56 5.71 6.95
N PHE A 26 -9.68 4.87 5.91
CA PHE A 26 -8.53 4.15 5.36
C PHE A 26 -7.46 5.07 4.78
N CYS A 27 -7.86 6.23 4.28
CA CYS A 27 -6.92 7.25 3.80
C CYS A 27 -6.37 8.16 4.90
N HIS A 28 -6.83 8.03 6.13
CA HIS A 28 -6.48 8.94 7.21
C HIS A 28 -5.16 8.55 7.87
N LYS A 29 -4.15 9.41 7.80
CA LYS A 29 -2.76 9.14 8.25
C LYS A 29 -2.66 8.59 9.69
N TYR A 30 -3.59 8.98 10.56
CA TYR A 30 -3.60 8.61 11.98
C TYR A 30 -4.68 7.59 12.36
N SER A 31 -5.34 7.01 11.38
CA SER A 31 -6.33 5.97 11.61
C SER A 31 -5.64 4.60 11.79
N PRO A 32 -6.01 3.81 12.81
CA PRO A 32 -5.56 2.41 12.91
C PRO A 32 -5.93 1.57 11.67
N ASP A 33 -7.01 1.96 10.99
CA ASP A 33 -7.48 1.26 9.78
C ASP A 33 -6.54 1.49 8.58
N THR A 34 -5.85 2.64 8.51
CA THR A 34 -4.85 2.92 7.48
C THR A 34 -3.70 1.93 7.52
N ASP A 35 -3.25 1.56 8.70
CA ASP A 35 -2.19 0.58 8.85
C ASP A 35 -2.66 -0.81 8.40
N ARG A 36 -3.89 -1.22 8.70
CA ARG A 36 -4.45 -2.51 8.28
C ARG A 36 -4.49 -2.68 6.77
N VAL A 37 -4.88 -1.65 6.04
CA VAL A 37 -4.95 -1.68 4.57
C VAL A 37 -3.60 -1.95 3.93
N GLY A 38 -2.51 -1.52 4.56
CA GLY A 38 -1.15 -1.66 4.03
C GLY A 38 -0.46 -3.00 4.32
N TYR A 39 -0.97 -3.81 5.27
CA TYR A 39 -0.17 -4.92 5.78
C TYR A 39 -0.27 -6.20 4.96
N SER A 40 -1.45 -6.63 4.58
CA SER A 40 -1.60 -7.92 3.91
C SER A 40 -2.91 -7.98 3.15
N ASN A 41 -2.83 -8.44 1.91
CA ASN A 41 -3.97 -8.80 1.09
C ASN A 41 -3.59 -10.00 0.22
N THR A 42 -4.57 -10.61 -0.42
CA THR A 42 -4.35 -11.79 -1.25
C THR A 42 -3.23 -11.60 -2.27
N LEU A 43 -3.17 -10.46 -2.96
CA LEU A 43 -2.16 -10.20 -3.99
C LEU A 43 -0.74 -10.05 -3.41
N SER A 44 -0.58 -9.30 -2.32
CA SER A 44 0.72 -9.14 -1.65
C SER A 44 1.23 -10.45 -1.06
N THR A 45 0.34 -11.22 -0.42
CA THR A 45 0.67 -12.52 0.19
C THR A 45 1.03 -13.57 -0.87
N ILE A 46 0.34 -13.58 -2.02
CA ILE A 46 0.71 -14.44 -3.17
C ILE A 46 2.11 -14.08 -3.67
N ARG A 47 2.40 -12.80 -3.84
CA ARG A 47 3.74 -12.34 -4.30
C ARG A 47 4.84 -12.73 -3.33
N GLU A 48 4.60 -12.59 -2.03
CA GLU A 48 5.54 -13.01 -0.99
C GLU A 48 5.74 -14.54 -1.02
N LEU A 49 4.68 -15.32 -1.16
CA LEU A 49 4.76 -16.77 -1.25
C LEU A 49 5.55 -17.22 -2.50
N LEU A 50 5.31 -16.59 -3.66
CA LEU A 50 6.07 -16.82 -4.89
C LEU A 50 7.56 -16.53 -4.71
N PHE A 51 7.89 -15.41 -4.05
CA PHE A 51 9.27 -15.07 -3.73
C PHE A 51 9.94 -16.15 -2.86
N LEU A 52 9.23 -16.65 -1.84
CA LEU A 52 9.73 -17.70 -0.94
C LEU A 52 9.90 -19.05 -1.63
N TYR A 53 9.06 -19.40 -2.60
CA TYR A 53 9.22 -20.60 -3.42
C TYR A 53 10.40 -20.49 -4.42
N GLY A 54 10.76 -19.29 -4.84
CA GLY A 54 11.92 -19.02 -5.69
C GLY A 54 13.26 -19.02 -4.94
N MET A 55 13.24 -19.01 -3.60
CA MET A 55 14.46 -19.07 -2.80
C MET A 55 14.89 -20.53 -2.62
N GLU A 56 16.00 -20.91 -3.26
CA GLU A 56 16.60 -22.23 -3.07
C GLU A 56 17.09 -22.40 -1.63
N ASP A 57 16.68 -23.52 -1.02
CA ASP A 57 17.15 -24.14 0.23
C ASP A 57 17.85 -23.24 1.26
N ARG A 58 17.09 -22.53 2.08
CA ARG A 58 17.60 -21.96 3.32
C ARG A 58 16.66 -22.31 4.48
N PHE A 59 17.24 -22.84 5.55
CA PHE A 59 16.57 -23.32 6.77
C PHE A 59 15.53 -22.35 7.37
N SER A 60 15.64 -21.04 7.10
CA SER A 60 14.67 -20.03 7.54
C SER A 60 13.49 -19.86 6.56
N ALA A 61 13.64 -20.26 5.31
CA ALA A 61 12.63 -20.09 4.28
C ALA A 61 11.40 -20.97 4.51
N ASP A 62 11.60 -22.21 5.03
CA ASP A 62 10.49 -23.14 5.24
C ASP A 62 9.51 -22.68 6.32
N LYS A 63 10.00 -22.18 7.45
CA LYS A 63 9.12 -21.65 8.50
C LYS A 63 8.36 -20.40 8.04
N LYS A 64 9.04 -19.53 7.30
CA LYS A 64 8.43 -18.33 6.75
C LYS A 64 7.41 -18.68 5.67
N ARG A 65 7.74 -19.62 4.78
CA ARG A 65 6.82 -20.13 3.74
C ARG A 65 5.56 -20.73 4.35
N LEU A 66 5.69 -21.55 5.40
CA LEU A 66 4.55 -22.13 6.10
C LEU A 66 3.63 -21.04 6.68
N ARG A 67 4.22 -20.03 7.33
CA ARG A 67 3.45 -18.90 7.88
C ARG A 67 2.70 -18.13 6.79
N VAL A 68 3.38 -17.77 5.70
CA VAL A 68 2.76 -17.03 4.59
C VAL A 68 1.71 -17.89 3.88
N ALA A 69 1.93 -19.20 3.75
CA ALA A 69 0.93 -20.13 3.22
C ALA A 69 -0.32 -20.22 4.09
N THR A 70 -0.16 -20.25 5.42
CA THR A 70 -1.29 -20.22 6.37
C THR A 70 -2.06 -18.91 6.26
N GLU A 71 -1.37 -17.79 6.21
CA GLU A 71 -1.98 -16.47 6.03
C GLU A 71 -2.75 -16.37 4.71
N LEU A 72 -2.15 -16.89 3.61
CA LEU A 72 -2.85 -16.94 2.33
C LEU A 72 -4.11 -17.81 2.39
N LEU A 73 -4.05 -18.94 3.06
CA LEU A 73 -5.22 -19.82 3.23
C LEU A 73 -6.36 -19.07 3.92
N GLU A 74 -6.08 -18.39 5.04
CA GLU A 74 -7.07 -17.58 5.76
C GLU A 74 -7.67 -16.47 4.89
N LEU A 75 -6.85 -15.80 4.08
CA LEU A 75 -7.33 -14.78 3.15
C LEU A 75 -8.24 -15.36 2.06
N LEU A 76 -7.86 -16.50 1.46
CA LEU A 76 -8.65 -17.16 0.43
C LEU A 76 -10.01 -17.67 0.96
N GLU A 77 -10.06 -18.14 2.20
CA GLU A 77 -11.31 -18.59 2.85
C GLU A 77 -12.29 -17.43 3.13
N ASN A 78 -11.76 -16.29 3.54
CA ASN A 78 -12.56 -15.15 4.01
C ASN A 78 -12.92 -14.15 2.92
N ASP A 79 -12.17 -14.08 1.83
CA ASP A 79 -12.39 -13.11 0.76
C ASP A 79 -13.51 -13.56 -0.19
N GLN A 80 -14.66 -12.91 -0.08
CA GLN A 80 -15.85 -13.22 -0.90
C GLN A 80 -15.66 -12.85 -2.38
N VAL A 81 -14.79 -11.88 -2.69
CA VAL A 81 -14.53 -11.48 -4.07
C VAL A 81 -13.88 -12.62 -4.85
N LEU A 82 -12.99 -13.38 -4.22
CA LEU A 82 -12.29 -14.50 -4.84
C LEU A 82 -13.19 -15.71 -5.14
N LYS A 83 -14.41 -15.74 -4.62
CA LYS A 83 -15.42 -16.76 -4.90
C LYS A 83 -16.24 -16.49 -6.18
N ARG A 84 -16.00 -15.36 -6.83
CA ARG A 84 -16.66 -14.97 -8.08
C ARG A 84 -16.14 -15.80 -9.25
N GLU A 85 -16.98 -15.97 -10.29
CA GLU A 85 -16.65 -16.75 -11.49
C GLU A 85 -15.37 -16.27 -12.21
N ALA A 86 -15.07 -14.99 -12.14
CA ALA A 86 -13.87 -14.40 -12.75
C ALA A 86 -12.56 -15.07 -12.29
N PHE A 87 -12.55 -15.70 -11.11
CA PHE A 87 -11.37 -16.39 -10.57
C PHE A 87 -11.30 -17.88 -10.93
N GLY A 88 -12.30 -18.42 -11.66
CA GLY A 88 -12.25 -19.73 -12.31
C GLY A 88 -11.95 -20.93 -11.38
N GLY A 89 -12.27 -20.85 -10.09
CA GLY A 89 -11.99 -21.91 -9.12
C GLY A 89 -10.50 -22.08 -8.78
N ILE A 90 -9.62 -21.16 -9.20
CA ILE A 90 -8.19 -21.16 -8.85
C ILE A 90 -8.01 -21.05 -7.33
N PRO A 91 -8.75 -20.17 -6.59
CA PRO A 91 -8.66 -20.10 -5.14
C PRO A 91 -8.93 -21.44 -4.45
N ASP A 92 -9.98 -22.15 -4.86
CA ASP A 92 -10.35 -23.46 -4.28
C ASP A 92 -9.28 -24.53 -4.51
N GLN A 93 -8.68 -24.53 -5.71
CA GLN A 93 -7.59 -25.45 -6.03
C GLN A 93 -6.33 -25.15 -5.19
N LEU A 94 -6.01 -23.86 -5.05
CA LEU A 94 -4.87 -23.42 -4.27
C LEU A 94 -5.07 -23.72 -2.78
N MET A 95 -6.25 -23.47 -2.20
CA MET A 95 -6.60 -23.82 -0.82
C MET A 95 -6.38 -25.29 -0.53
N ARG A 96 -6.88 -26.19 -1.40
CA ARG A 96 -6.71 -27.64 -1.24
C ARG A 96 -5.25 -28.08 -1.27
N LEU A 97 -4.40 -27.38 -2.00
CA LEU A 97 -2.96 -27.70 -2.06
C LEU A 97 -2.23 -27.15 -0.86
N LEU A 98 -2.53 -25.92 -0.42
CA LEU A 98 -1.94 -25.28 0.73
C LEU A 98 -2.28 -26.03 2.02
N ASP A 99 -3.54 -26.42 2.21
CA ASP A 99 -3.98 -27.21 3.38
C ASP A 99 -3.20 -28.53 3.51
N ARG A 100 -2.94 -29.21 2.38
CA ARG A 100 -2.13 -30.43 2.36
C ARG A 100 -0.63 -30.20 2.56
N ASP A 101 -0.12 -29.02 2.25
CA ASP A 101 1.30 -28.66 2.41
C ASP A 101 1.60 -28.22 3.86
N ILE A 102 0.60 -27.61 4.50
CA ILE A 102 0.67 -27.17 5.91
C ILE A 102 0.57 -28.36 6.86
N LEU A 103 -0.21 -29.39 6.51
CA LEU A 103 -0.35 -30.62 7.28
C LEU A 103 0.34 -31.78 6.56
N PRO A 104 1.66 -31.96 6.68
CA PRO A 104 2.39 -33.00 5.97
C PRO A 104 1.94 -34.39 6.45
N ASP A 105 1.39 -35.18 5.53
CA ASP A 105 1.12 -36.58 5.73
C ASP A 105 2.44 -37.36 5.61
N PRO A 106 3.00 -37.92 6.72
CA PRO A 106 4.30 -38.57 6.71
C PRO A 106 4.37 -39.85 5.85
N THR A 107 3.22 -40.30 5.32
CA THR A 107 3.12 -41.54 4.52
C THR A 107 3.22 -41.32 3.02
N ARG A 108 3.35 -40.09 2.52
CA ARG A 108 3.32 -39.80 1.08
C ARG A 108 4.63 -39.28 0.51
N SER A 109 5.22 -40.06 -0.38
CA SER A 109 6.47 -39.77 -1.11
C SER A 109 6.34 -38.82 -2.33
N THR A 110 5.30 -37.96 -2.40
CA THR A 110 5.04 -37.12 -3.58
C THR A 110 5.44 -35.65 -3.40
N VAL A 111 6.51 -35.37 -2.70
CA VAL A 111 6.92 -34.02 -2.24
C VAL A 111 7.38 -33.10 -3.39
N GLU A 112 7.94 -33.62 -4.48
CA GLU A 112 8.63 -32.76 -5.46
C GLU A 112 7.73 -32.01 -6.48
N ARG A 113 6.48 -32.42 -6.69
CA ARG A 113 5.60 -31.79 -7.71
C ARG A 113 4.75 -30.64 -7.15
N ARG A 114 4.52 -30.61 -5.85
CA ARG A 114 3.62 -29.65 -5.20
C ARG A 114 4.12 -28.20 -5.24
N PRO A 115 5.38 -27.88 -4.92
CA PRO A 115 5.86 -26.50 -4.95
C PRO A 115 5.68 -25.84 -6.31
N ARG A 116 5.95 -26.57 -7.40
CA ARG A 116 5.77 -26.05 -8.77
C ARG A 116 4.30 -25.80 -9.11
N LEU A 117 3.40 -26.67 -8.68
CA LEU A 117 1.97 -26.51 -8.90
C LEU A 117 1.40 -25.35 -8.11
N ILE A 118 1.77 -25.23 -6.82
CA ILE A 118 1.39 -24.07 -5.98
C ILE A 118 1.90 -22.78 -6.60
N SER A 119 3.17 -22.71 -7.00
CA SER A 119 3.73 -21.54 -7.68
C SER A 119 2.98 -21.19 -8.96
N SER A 120 2.63 -22.20 -9.79
CA SER A 120 1.86 -21.96 -11.02
C SER A 120 0.47 -21.40 -10.74
N LEU A 121 -0.25 -21.94 -9.73
CA LEU A 121 -1.56 -21.42 -9.34
C LEU A 121 -1.46 -20.02 -8.70
N CYS A 122 -0.42 -19.77 -7.91
CA CYS A 122 -0.14 -18.45 -7.37
C CYS A 122 0.08 -17.41 -8.47
N VAL A 123 0.84 -17.75 -9.53
CA VAL A 123 1.03 -16.86 -10.68
C VAL A 123 -0.29 -16.56 -11.36
N GLN A 124 -1.08 -17.59 -11.68
CA GLN A 124 -2.40 -17.42 -12.30
C GLN A 124 -3.35 -16.60 -11.44
N LEU A 125 -3.38 -16.87 -10.13
CA LEU A 125 -4.23 -16.12 -9.21
C LEU A 125 -3.79 -14.66 -9.09
N ALA A 126 -2.48 -14.38 -9.06
CA ALA A 126 -1.97 -13.02 -9.05
C ALA A 126 -2.39 -12.26 -10.31
N GLU A 127 -2.24 -12.86 -11.50
CA GLU A 127 -2.63 -12.25 -12.77
C GLU A 127 -4.13 -11.93 -12.81
N VAL A 128 -4.98 -12.88 -12.40
CA VAL A 128 -6.44 -12.67 -12.36
C VAL A 128 -6.82 -11.64 -11.30
N THR A 129 -6.17 -11.67 -10.12
CA THR A 129 -6.41 -10.68 -9.07
C THR A 129 -6.02 -9.27 -9.52
N GLU A 130 -4.90 -9.11 -10.18
CA GLU A 130 -4.49 -7.83 -10.75
C GLU A 130 -5.48 -7.31 -11.80
N ALA A 131 -6.01 -8.19 -12.63
CA ALA A 131 -6.90 -7.82 -13.73
C ALA A 131 -8.34 -7.55 -13.27
N SER A 132 -8.89 -8.37 -12.38
CA SER A 132 -10.33 -8.46 -12.14
C SER A 132 -10.79 -8.09 -10.73
N TYR A 133 -9.92 -8.20 -9.71
CA TYR A 133 -10.35 -8.05 -8.31
C TYR A 133 -11.09 -6.75 -8.01
N VAL A 134 -10.53 -5.62 -8.45
CA VAL A 134 -11.13 -4.30 -8.18
C VAL A 134 -12.49 -4.18 -8.86
N THR A 135 -12.64 -4.70 -10.07
CA THR A 135 -13.90 -4.68 -10.82
C THR A 135 -14.98 -5.49 -10.11
N GLU A 136 -14.66 -6.73 -9.75
CA GLU A 136 -15.59 -7.65 -9.07
C GLU A 136 -15.99 -7.13 -7.68
N ALA A 137 -15.01 -6.61 -6.93
CA ALA A 137 -15.26 -6.01 -5.62
C ALA A 137 -16.14 -4.76 -5.70
N LEU A 138 -15.95 -3.91 -6.72
CA LEU A 138 -16.80 -2.73 -6.96
C LEU A 138 -18.22 -3.12 -7.37
N GLU A 139 -18.41 -4.21 -8.12
CA GLU A 139 -19.76 -4.72 -8.43
C GLU A 139 -20.50 -5.20 -7.19
N MET A 140 -19.80 -5.95 -6.32
CA MET A 140 -20.38 -6.38 -5.05
C MET A 140 -20.69 -5.18 -4.15
N LEU A 141 -19.81 -4.23 -4.09
CA LEU A 141 -20.00 -3.00 -3.30
C LEU A 141 -21.17 -2.18 -3.84
N GLU A 142 -21.34 -2.06 -5.16
CA GLU A 142 -22.47 -1.39 -5.78
C GLU A 142 -23.80 -2.04 -5.38
N GLN A 143 -23.87 -3.39 -5.38
CA GLN A 143 -25.04 -4.13 -4.93
C GLN A 143 -25.37 -3.84 -3.46
N GLU A 144 -24.36 -3.79 -2.58
CA GLU A 144 -24.55 -3.46 -1.16
C GLU A 144 -25.00 -2.00 -0.95
N LEU A 145 -24.51 -1.05 -1.75
CA LEU A 145 -24.78 0.38 -1.58
C LEU A 145 -26.16 0.81 -2.09
N PHE A 146 -26.72 0.09 -3.08
CA PHE A 146 -27.96 0.47 -3.75
C PHE A 146 -29.14 -0.49 -3.50
N THR A 147 -28.98 -1.41 -2.55
CA THR A 147 -30.11 -2.26 -2.11
C THR A 147 -31.08 -1.47 -1.22
N GLU A 148 -32.38 -1.79 -1.33
CA GLU A 148 -33.45 -1.19 -0.52
C GLU A 148 -33.62 -1.90 0.85
N GLN A 149 -32.89 -2.97 1.11
CA GLN A 149 -32.97 -3.69 2.38
C GLN A 149 -32.50 -2.82 3.55
N ALA A 150 -32.97 -3.13 4.75
CA ALA A 150 -32.54 -2.44 5.97
C ALA A 150 -31.00 -2.56 6.15
N PHE A 151 -30.38 -1.51 6.70
CA PHE A 151 -28.96 -1.51 6.99
C PHE A 151 -28.71 -2.21 8.34
N GLU A 152 -28.03 -3.32 8.29
CA GLU A 152 -27.69 -4.15 9.45
C GLU A 152 -26.17 -4.25 9.63
N GLU A 153 -25.73 -4.74 10.79
CA GLU A 153 -24.30 -4.93 11.10
C GLU A 153 -23.56 -5.79 10.05
N ARG A 154 -24.21 -6.81 9.52
CA ARG A 154 -23.67 -7.67 8.46
C ARG A 154 -23.35 -6.87 7.20
N ASN A 155 -24.21 -5.93 6.82
CA ASN A 155 -23.96 -5.08 5.65
C ASN A 155 -22.80 -4.12 5.90
N ALA A 156 -22.69 -3.58 7.12
CA ALA A 156 -21.54 -2.76 7.50
C ALA A 156 -20.23 -3.55 7.40
N GLN A 157 -20.21 -4.80 7.88
CA GLN A 157 -19.04 -5.68 7.76
C GLN A 157 -18.69 -5.97 6.29
N ASN A 158 -19.68 -6.25 5.43
CA ASN A 158 -19.47 -6.48 4.01
C ASN A 158 -18.89 -5.23 3.32
N ILE A 159 -19.49 -4.06 3.53
CA ILE A 159 -19.01 -2.79 2.96
C ILE A 159 -17.58 -2.51 3.43
N TYR A 160 -17.29 -2.71 4.72
CA TYR A 160 -15.96 -2.54 5.27
C TYR A 160 -14.95 -3.48 4.60
N ALA A 161 -15.25 -4.77 4.52
CA ALA A 161 -14.38 -5.79 3.93
C ALA A 161 -14.11 -5.51 2.44
N LEU A 162 -15.15 -5.19 1.66
CA LEU A 162 -15.01 -4.85 0.25
C LEU A 162 -14.18 -3.57 0.05
N THR A 163 -14.43 -2.54 0.84
CA THR A 163 -13.68 -1.27 0.77
C THR A 163 -12.21 -1.48 1.13
N ASN A 164 -11.93 -2.26 2.19
CA ASN A 164 -10.58 -2.63 2.58
C ASN A 164 -9.87 -3.44 1.49
N GLY A 165 -10.54 -4.45 0.93
CA GLY A 165 -10.00 -5.29 -0.15
C GLY A 165 -9.66 -4.47 -1.40
N ILE A 166 -10.55 -3.59 -1.85
CA ILE A 166 -10.31 -2.70 -2.98
C ILE A 166 -9.08 -1.83 -2.71
N MET A 167 -9.05 -1.12 -1.58
CA MET A 167 -7.97 -0.19 -1.27
C MET A 167 -6.63 -0.91 -1.13
N SER A 168 -6.58 -2.04 -0.42
CA SER A 168 -5.33 -2.79 -0.23
C SER A 168 -4.77 -3.34 -1.55
N VAL A 169 -5.61 -3.81 -2.48
CA VAL A 169 -5.18 -4.23 -3.81
C VAL A 169 -4.69 -3.03 -4.64
N LEU A 170 -5.36 -1.88 -4.57
CA LEU A 170 -4.91 -0.66 -5.24
C LEU A 170 -3.54 -0.19 -4.74
N LEU A 171 -3.31 -0.22 -3.42
CA LEU A 171 -2.01 0.11 -2.83
C LEU A 171 -0.92 -0.88 -3.28
N THR A 172 -1.23 -2.17 -3.34
CA THR A 172 -0.31 -3.22 -3.85
C THR A 172 0.00 -3.03 -5.34
N ARG A 173 -0.92 -2.44 -6.11
CA ARG A 173 -0.72 -2.03 -7.50
C ARG A 173 0.01 -0.69 -7.65
N GLY A 174 0.45 -0.09 -6.55
CA GLY A 174 1.26 1.13 -6.49
C GLY A 174 0.49 2.44 -6.36
N MET A 175 -0.84 2.41 -6.25
CA MET A 175 -1.62 3.60 -5.94
C MET A 175 -1.25 4.11 -4.54
N THR A 176 -1.16 5.41 -4.35
CA THR A 176 -0.84 5.98 -3.05
C THR A 176 -2.09 6.28 -2.22
N LEU A 177 -1.96 6.30 -0.90
CA LEU A 177 -3.05 6.74 -0.01
C LEU A 177 -3.50 8.17 -0.35
N THR A 178 -2.58 9.02 -0.76
CA THR A 178 -2.87 10.39 -1.22
C THR A 178 -3.77 10.39 -2.44
N GLU A 179 -3.51 9.52 -3.43
CA GLU A 179 -4.37 9.39 -4.61
C GLU A 179 -5.76 8.86 -4.25
N CYS A 180 -5.84 7.85 -3.38
CA CYS A 180 -7.11 7.34 -2.86
C CYS A 180 -7.92 8.44 -2.16
N TYR A 181 -7.25 9.26 -1.36
CA TYR A 181 -7.88 10.40 -0.68
C TYR A 181 -8.34 11.49 -1.65
N LEU A 182 -7.48 11.88 -2.60
CA LEU A 182 -7.83 12.88 -3.60
C LEU A 182 -8.99 12.44 -4.49
N LEU A 183 -9.03 11.15 -4.85
CA LEU A 183 -10.14 10.58 -5.60
C LEU A 183 -11.45 10.71 -4.83
N TYR A 184 -11.46 10.33 -3.55
CA TYR A 184 -12.61 10.50 -2.66
C TYR A 184 -13.02 11.98 -2.54
N ASN A 185 -12.06 12.85 -2.26
CA ASN A 185 -12.31 14.28 -2.06
C ASN A 185 -12.89 14.96 -3.31
N ASN A 186 -12.39 14.61 -4.49
CA ASN A 186 -12.81 15.23 -5.73
C ASN A 186 -14.18 14.72 -6.22
N ILE A 187 -14.57 13.50 -5.87
CA ILE A 187 -15.81 12.90 -6.34
C ILE A 187 -16.93 13.07 -5.31
N PHE A 188 -16.74 12.53 -4.11
CA PHE A 188 -17.83 12.46 -3.13
C PHE A 188 -18.04 13.74 -2.32
N ARG A 189 -16.97 14.47 -2.00
CA ARG A 189 -17.10 15.73 -1.24
C ARG A 189 -17.68 16.88 -2.06
N ASN A 190 -17.51 16.84 -3.38
CA ASN A 190 -18.01 17.88 -4.29
C ASN A 190 -19.35 17.48 -4.93
N MET A 191 -19.97 16.41 -4.45
CA MET A 191 -21.23 15.90 -4.95
C MET A 191 -22.38 16.87 -4.58
N ASN A 192 -23.27 17.10 -5.52
CA ASN A 192 -24.49 17.86 -5.30
C ASN A 192 -25.48 17.07 -4.43
N ALA A 193 -26.46 17.76 -3.82
CA ALA A 193 -27.49 17.13 -2.98
C ALA A 193 -28.71 16.62 -3.79
N GLU A 194 -28.49 16.20 -5.04
CA GLU A 194 -29.54 15.65 -5.90
C GLU A 194 -29.76 14.15 -5.63
N PRO A 195 -30.96 13.60 -5.85
CA PRO A 195 -31.29 12.23 -5.48
C PRO A 195 -30.40 11.14 -6.09
N ASP A 196 -29.90 11.34 -7.32
CA ASP A 196 -29.05 10.38 -8.04
C ASP A 196 -27.57 10.74 -8.02
N ALA A 197 -27.20 11.83 -7.37
CA ALA A 197 -25.82 12.34 -7.38
C ALA A 197 -24.80 11.33 -6.85
N PHE A 198 -25.17 10.52 -5.84
CA PHE A 198 -24.28 9.48 -5.33
C PHE A 198 -24.06 8.36 -6.35
N ARG A 199 -25.07 7.98 -7.12
CA ARG A 199 -24.93 6.95 -8.17
C ARG A 199 -23.97 7.41 -9.27
N ASP A 200 -24.09 8.64 -9.71
CA ASP A 200 -23.20 9.22 -10.72
C ASP A 200 -21.78 9.39 -10.19
N ALA A 201 -21.66 9.83 -8.94
CA ALA A 201 -20.37 9.91 -8.24
C ALA A 201 -19.71 8.53 -8.13
N PHE A 202 -20.45 7.49 -7.73
CA PHE A 202 -19.94 6.13 -7.62
C PHE A 202 -19.55 5.57 -8.98
N HIS A 203 -20.33 5.82 -10.03
CA HIS A 203 -19.96 5.42 -11.40
C HIS A 203 -18.66 6.08 -11.86
N SER A 204 -18.50 7.39 -11.63
CA SER A 204 -17.25 8.11 -11.92
C SER A 204 -16.06 7.58 -11.13
N PHE A 205 -16.28 7.24 -9.86
CA PHE A 205 -15.30 6.62 -8.97
C PHE A 205 -14.86 5.25 -9.51
N ARG A 206 -15.82 4.39 -9.87
CA ARG A 206 -15.56 3.08 -10.47
C ARG A 206 -14.72 3.20 -11.75
N GLN A 207 -15.08 4.09 -12.67
CA GLN A 207 -14.33 4.29 -13.92
C GLN A 207 -12.86 4.62 -13.67
N LYS A 208 -12.57 5.46 -12.67
CA LYS A 208 -11.19 5.85 -12.34
C LYS A 208 -10.40 4.72 -11.69
N LEU A 209 -11.03 3.87 -10.89
CA LEU A 209 -10.37 2.74 -10.22
C LEU A 209 -10.08 1.56 -11.15
N VAL A 210 -10.87 1.38 -12.20
CA VAL A 210 -10.71 0.29 -13.20
C VAL A 210 -9.74 0.68 -14.33
N THR A 211 -9.13 1.87 -14.26
CA THR A 211 -8.14 2.30 -15.26
C THR A 211 -7.00 1.28 -15.38
N PRO A 212 -6.67 0.81 -16.60
CA PRO A 212 -5.61 -0.17 -16.79
C PRO A 212 -4.24 0.41 -16.43
N THR A 213 -3.34 -0.45 -16.00
CA THR A 213 -1.94 -0.09 -15.81
C THR A 213 -1.27 0.14 -17.17
N ARG A 214 -0.37 1.10 -17.22
CA ARG A 214 0.47 1.40 -18.40
C ARG A 214 1.95 1.23 -18.05
N LYS A 215 2.75 0.83 -19.01
CA LYS A 215 4.21 0.82 -18.87
C LYS A 215 4.74 2.23 -19.04
N VAL A 216 5.57 2.65 -18.13
CA VAL A 216 6.28 3.94 -18.18
C VAL A 216 7.68 3.79 -17.62
N THR A 217 8.60 4.63 -18.03
CA THR A 217 9.91 4.74 -17.39
C THR A 217 9.96 6.04 -16.58
N VAL A 218 10.21 5.92 -15.30
CA VAL A 218 10.42 7.09 -14.45
C VAL A 218 11.91 7.40 -14.40
N ARG A 219 12.29 8.57 -14.87
CA ARG A 219 13.64 9.09 -14.74
C ARG A 219 13.76 9.96 -13.51
N MET A 220 14.60 9.53 -12.60
CA MET A 220 14.94 10.26 -11.37
C MET A 220 16.40 10.70 -11.41
N PHE A 221 16.71 11.73 -10.60
CA PHE A 221 18.06 12.30 -10.58
C PHE A 221 18.64 12.17 -9.18
N ILE A 222 19.92 11.81 -9.12
CA ILE A 222 20.66 11.70 -7.88
C ILE A 222 21.98 12.46 -7.98
N THR A 223 22.49 12.89 -6.82
CA THR A 223 23.82 13.48 -6.70
C THR A 223 24.69 12.51 -5.90
N SER A 224 25.76 12.02 -6.51
CA SER A 224 26.79 11.21 -5.85
C SER A 224 28.07 11.30 -6.69
N GLU A 225 29.06 12.02 -6.20
CA GLU A 225 30.35 12.15 -6.90
C GLU A 225 31.09 10.81 -6.98
N LYS A 226 31.04 10.01 -5.91
CA LYS A 226 31.73 8.71 -5.89
C LYS A 226 31.16 7.75 -6.93
N LEU A 227 29.83 7.62 -6.99
CA LEU A 227 29.18 6.73 -7.95
C LEU A 227 29.38 7.24 -9.37
N HIS A 228 29.32 8.56 -9.59
CA HIS A 228 29.61 9.18 -10.88
C HIS A 228 31.04 8.86 -11.37
N ASN A 229 32.04 9.00 -10.51
CA ASN A 229 33.44 8.72 -10.85
C ASN A 229 33.66 7.23 -11.13
N LEU A 230 33.01 6.32 -10.37
CA LEU A 230 33.08 4.88 -10.61
C LEU A 230 32.49 4.52 -11.97
N LEU A 231 31.35 5.07 -12.35
CA LEU A 231 30.71 4.79 -13.64
C LEU A 231 31.50 5.34 -14.80
N ASN A 232 32.15 6.50 -14.64
CA ASN A 232 33.03 7.04 -15.69
C ASN A 232 34.30 6.20 -15.92
N THR A 233 34.74 5.44 -14.91
CA THR A 233 35.98 4.64 -15.01
C THR A 233 35.73 3.18 -15.37
N GLN A 234 34.63 2.60 -14.90
CA GLN A 234 34.34 1.15 -15.04
C GLN A 234 33.30 0.82 -16.10
N GLY A 235 32.52 1.80 -16.57
CA GLY A 235 31.51 1.63 -17.60
C GLY A 235 30.33 2.61 -17.44
N PRO A 236 29.74 3.08 -18.52
CA PRO A 236 28.80 4.21 -18.49
C PRO A 236 27.42 3.85 -17.93
N THR A 237 27.22 2.62 -17.48
CA THR A 237 25.89 2.18 -17.04
C THR A 237 26.01 1.12 -15.96
N LEU A 238 25.28 1.31 -14.85
CA LEU A 238 25.06 0.29 -13.82
C LEU A 238 23.59 -0.09 -13.84
N GLN A 239 23.31 -1.38 -14.00
CA GLN A 239 21.96 -1.90 -13.89
C GLN A 239 21.83 -2.77 -12.62
N PHE A 240 20.93 -2.38 -11.74
CA PHE A 240 20.71 -3.08 -10.48
C PHE A 240 19.26 -2.90 -10.01
N ASN A 241 18.61 -3.96 -9.55
CA ASN A 241 17.25 -3.98 -9.01
C ASN A 241 16.21 -3.24 -9.92
N GLY A 242 16.30 -3.45 -11.24
CA GLY A 242 15.44 -2.77 -12.21
C GLY A 242 15.78 -1.29 -12.46
N CYS A 243 16.72 -0.71 -11.72
CA CYS A 243 17.20 0.64 -11.91
C CYS A 243 18.40 0.67 -12.87
N VAL A 244 18.42 1.64 -13.78
CA VAL A 244 19.53 1.86 -14.72
C VAL A 244 20.15 3.21 -14.45
N PHE A 245 21.33 3.20 -13.82
CA PHE A 245 22.09 4.39 -13.46
C PHE A 245 23.00 4.80 -14.62
N ARG A 246 23.01 6.09 -14.99
CA ARG A 246 23.85 6.67 -16.03
C ARG A 246 24.47 8.00 -15.57
N PRO A 247 25.76 8.25 -15.82
CA PRO A 247 26.37 9.55 -15.56
C PRO A 247 25.75 10.61 -16.49
N LEU A 248 25.53 11.80 -15.94
CA LEU A 248 25.11 12.96 -16.72
C LEU A 248 26.36 13.69 -17.25
N THR A 249 26.37 13.92 -18.55
CA THR A 249 27.47 14.57 -19.25
C THR A 249 27.37 16.10 -19.26
N GLU A 250 26.22 16.68 -18.91
CA GLU A 250 25.98 18.11 -18.94
C GLU A 250 26.51 18.81 -17.68
N SER A 251 27.52 19.62 -17.84
CA SER A 251 28.18 20.39 -16.76
C SER A 251 27.33 21.48 -16.09
N ARG A 252 26.10 21.68 -16.53
CA ARG A 252 25.13 22.67 -15.97
C ARG A 252 24.13 22.10 -15.00
N SER A 253 24.07 20.78 -14.85
CA SER A 253 23.15 20.12 -13.94
C SER A 253 23.74 20.04 -12.53
N ARG A 254 22.93 20.29 -11.52
CA ARG A 254 23.26 20.00 -10.11
C ARG A 254 23.30 18.50 -9.82
N PHE A 255 22.82 17.70 -10.76
CA PHE A 255 22.75 16.25 -10.64
C PHE A 255 23.98 15.63 -11.29
N THR A 256 24.44 14.53 -10.73
CA THR A 256 25.59 13.79 -11.27
C THR A 256 25.16 12.58 -12.07
N LEU A 257 23.99 12.02 -11.75
CA LEU A 257 23.47 10.79 -12.34
C LEU A 257 21.99 10.89 -12.64
N SER A 258 21.56 10.26 -13.73
CA SER A 258 20.16 9.90 -13.98
C SER A 258 19.93 8.43 -13.69
N VAL A 259 18.72 8.08 -13.22
CA VAL A 259 18.30 6.72 -12.96
C VAL A 259 16.98 6.48 -13.67
N ASP A 260 16.98 5.57 -14.64
CA ASP A 260 15.79 5.17 -15.37
C ASP A 260 15.20 3.90 -14.74
N ILE A 261 13.92 3.94 -14.40
CA ILE A 261 13.22 2.89 -13.67
C ILE A 261 11.92 2.56 -14.41
N PRO A 262 11.87 1.43 -15.14
CA PRO A 262 10.65 0.98 -15.79
C PRO A 262 9.65 0.46 -14.75
N VAL A 263 8.41 0.95 -14.80
CA VAL A 263 7.31 0.53 -13.93
C VAL A 263 6.01 0.37 -14.70
N CYS A 264 5.12 -0.48 -14.17
CA CYS A 264 3.74 -0.57 -14.64
C CYS A 264 2.84 0.12 -13.60
N SER A 265 2.09 1.14 -14.00
CA SER A 265 1.31 1.94 -13.04
C SER A 265 0.00 2.44 -13.62
N MET A 266 -0.94 2.78 -12.75
CA MET A 266 -2.24 3.34 -13.12
C MET A 266 -2.16 4.86 -13.35
N SER A 267 -1.23 5.53 -12.69
CA SER A 267 -1.06 6.99 -12.73
C SER A 267 0.40 7.40 -12.66
N ASP A 268 0.68 8.66 -12.94
CA ASP A 268 2.02 9.22 -12.83
C ASP A 268 2.51 9.28 -11.37
N ALA A 269 1.61 9.54 -10.42
CA ALA A 269 1.94 9.54 -9.00
C ALA A 269 2.29 8.13 -8.50
N SER A 270 1.51 7.13 -8.92
CA SER A 270 1.76 5.71 -8.69
C SER A 270 3.10 5.26 -9.28
N ALA A 271 3.38 5.65 -10.55
CA ALA A 271 4.65 5.36 -11.20
C ALA A 271 5.84 5.92 -10.40
N ARG A 272 5.75 7.17 -10.00
CA ARG A 272 6.77 7.83 -9.20
C ARG A 272 6.98 7.16 -7.84
N ASN A 273 5.89 6.79 -7.15
CA ASN A 273 5.97 6.11 -5.86
C ASN A 273 6.69 4.76 -5.96
N MET A 274 6.30 3.93 -6.93
CA MET A 274 6.93 2.64 -7.20
C MET A 274 8.42 2.80 -7.56
N ALA A 275 8.73 3.71 -8.48
CA ALA A 275 10.11 4.00 -8.86
C ALA A 275 10.94 4.55 -7.68
N GLY A 276 10.35 5.39 -6.84
CA GLY A 276 10.99 5.92 -5.64
C GLY A 276 11.34 4.84 -4.62
N GLN A 277 10.46 3.83 -4.46
CA GLN A 277 10.73 2.68 -3.60
C GLN A 277 11.87 1.82 -4.17
N MET A 278 11.81 1.44 -5.46
CA MET A 278 12.86 0.65 -6.11
C MET A 278 14.22 1.36 -6.06
N LEU A 279 14.23 2.68 -6.28
CA LEU A 279 15.45 3.49 -6.16
C LEU A 279 16.00 3.45 -4.73
N ARG A 280 15.16 3.64 -3.71
CA ARG A 280 15.58 3.63 -2.31
C ARG A 280 16.23 2.30 -1.95
N GLU A 281 15.57 1.18 -2.25
CA GLU A 281 16.12 -0.16 -2.02
C GLU A 281 17.48 -0.36 -2.72
N SER A 282 17.60 0.14 -3.95
CA SER A 282 18.85 0.06 -4.71
C SER A 282 19.95 0.91 -4.07
N LEU A 283 19.61 2.12 -3.60
CA LEU A 283 20.57 3.02 -2.96
C LEU A 283 21.01 2.50 -1.58
N ASP A 284 20.16 1.81 -0.84
CA ASP A 284 20.50 1.18 0.43
C ASP A 284 21.60 0.12 0.23
N VAL A 285 21.49 -0.71 -0.80
CA VAL A 285 22.53 -1.69 -1.15
C VAL A 285 23.81 -1.01 -1.62
N ILE A 286 23.70 -0.01 -2.50
CA ILE A 286 24.88 0.75 -2.99
C ILE A 286 25.59 1.44 -1.81
N ALA A 287 24.85 2.06 -0.89
CA ALA A 287 25.40 2.70 0.29
C ALA A 287 26.11 1.71 1.23
N TYR A 288 25.55 0.51 1.39
CA TYR A 288 26.17 -0.55 2.16
C TYR A 288 27.49 -1.03 1.54
N MET A 289 27.52 -1.24 0.22
CA MET A 289 28.70 -1.73 -0.51
C MET A 289 29.78 -0.68 -0.70
N ALA A 290 29.39 0.55 -1.01
CA ALA A 290 30.32 1.65 -1.33
C ALA A 290 30.77 2.48 -0.10
N GLY A 291 30.21 2.18 1.08
CA GLY A 291 30.38 2.99 2.29
C GLY A 291 29.56 4.27 2.25
N LYS A 292 29.53 5.00 3.39
CA LYS A 292 28.77 6.25 3.55
C LYS A 292 29.29 7.31 2.57
N GLY A 293 28.75 7.36 1.38
CA GLY A 293 28.86 8.50 0.48
C GLY A 293 27.56 9.29 0.57
N GLU A 294 27.63 10.60 0.53
CA GLU A 294 26.43 11.43 0.43
C GLU A 294 25.74 11.16 -0.91
N ILE A 295 24.67 10.36 -0.86
CA ILE A 295 23.79 10.16 -2.00
C ILE A 295 22.53 10.96 -1.71
N THR A 296 22.27 11.96 -2.54
CA THR A 296 21.07 12.78 -2.42
C THR A 296 20.14 12.49 -3.58
N VAL A 297 18.93 12.07 -3.28
CA VAL A 297 17.84 11.90 -4.26
C VAL A 297 17.17 13.26 -4.45
N GLN A 298 17.01 13.66 -5.70
CA GLN A 298 16.34 14.92 -6.03
C GLN A 298 14.84 14.73 -6.11
N LYS A 299 14.10 15.79 -5.80
CA LYS A 299 12.64 15.80 -5.92
C LYS A 299 12.14 15.89 -7.37
N GLN A 300 13.03 16.16 -8.30
CA GLN A 300 12.72 16.24 -9.73
C GLN A 300 12.70 14.85 -10.36
N PHE A 301 11.68 14.60 -11.17
CA PHE A 301 11.56 13.39 -11.99
C PHE A 301 10.90 13.69 -13.33
N THR A 302 11.11 12.80 -14.29
CA THR A 302 10.50 12.86 -15.62
C THR A 302 9.84 11.52 -15.92
N ILE A 303 8.65 11.53 -16.49
CA ILE A 303 7.97 10.33 -16.96
C ILE A 303 8.16 10.19 -18.46
N ILE A 304 8.70 9.06 -18.87
CA ILE A 304 8.92 8.68 -20.25
C ILE A 304 7.94 7.55 -20.55
N ARG A 305 7.12 7.72 -21.57
CA ARG A 305 6.14 6.72 -22.01
C ARG A 305 6.73 5.83 -23.10
N ASP A 306 6.17 4.64 -23.26
CA ASP A 306 6.62 3.65 -24.26
C ASP A 306 6.46 4.14 -25.72
N ASP A 307 5.58 5.11 -25.95
CA ASP A 307 5.40 5.77 -27.26
C ASP A 307 6.51 6.79 -27.59
N GLY A 308 7.48 6.96 -26.70
CA GLY A 308 8.58 7.90 -26.85
C GLY A 308 8.29 9.33 -26.40
N GLU A 309 7.10 9.62 -25.90
CA GLU A 309 6.76 10.92 -25.34
C GLU A 309 7.50 11.12 -24.01
N ILE A 310 8.31 12.18 -23.95
CA ILE A 310 8.94 12.65 -22.71
C ILE A 310 8.03 13.71 -22.11
N GLU A 311 7.51 13.44 -20.93
CA GLU A 311 6.75 14.44 -20.20
C GLU A 311 7.65 15.50 -19.57
N VAL A 312 7.08 16.67 -19.34
CA VAL A 312 7.77 17.78 -18.66
C VAL A 312 8.27 17.33 -17.28
N PRO A 313 9.48 17.71 -16.87
CA PRO A 313 9.99 17.41 -15.56
C PRO A 313 9.04 17.87 -14.45
N ARG A 314 8.80 17.01 -13.48
CA ARG A 314 7.91 17.27 -12.34
C ARG A 314 8.71 17.29 -11.05
N PHE A 315 8.23 18.05 -10.10
CA PHE A 315 8.78 18.06 -8.75
C PHE A 315 7.86 17.30 -7.81
N ASP A 316 8.48 16.62 -6.87
CA ASP A 316 7.78 15.96 -5.80
C ASP A 316 7.22 17.00 -4.82
N ASN A 317 5.99 17.37 -5.02
CA ASN A 317 5.25 18.14 -4.03
C ASN A 317 4.61 17.13 -3.07
N GLU A 318 5.11 17.06 -1.85
CA GLU A 318 4.46 16.32 -0.77
C GLU A 318 3.10 16.96 -0.51
N ILE A 319 2.06 16.41 -1.14
CA ILE A 319 0.69 16.73 -0.77
C ILE A 319 0.39 15.86 0.43
N GLU A 320 0.32 16.46 1.62
CA GLU A 320 -0.19 15.76 2.78
C GLU A 320 -1.65 15.38 2.53
N ALA A 321 -1.89 14.10 2.34
CA ALA A 321 -3.23 13.57 2.35
C ALA A 321 -3.78 13.73 3.76
N ASN A 322 -4.88 14.43 3.90
CA ASN A 322 -5.66 14.52 5.11
C ASN A 322 -4.89 15.03 6.35
N ALA A 323 -4.56 16.32 6.36
CA ALA A 323 -4.12 16.99 7.57
C ALA A 323 -5.26 16.96 8.60
N ASP A 324 -5.04 16.26 9.70
CA ASP A 324 -5.97 16.24 10.82
C ASP A 324 -6.22 17.68 11.30
N ARG A 325 -7.45 18.10 11.19
CA ARG A 325 -7.89 19.28 11.90
C ARG A 325 -8.50 18.81 13.21
N LEU A 326 -7.83 19.12 14.32
CA LEU A 326 -8.41 18.96 15.63
C LEU A 326 -9.77 19.67 15.64
N THR A 327 -10.82 18.91 15.89
CA THR A 327 -12.14 19.51 16.17
C THR A 327 -12.13 20.07 17.57
N ASP A 328 -13.00 21.05 17.87
CA ASP A 328 -13.11 21.62 19.23
C ASP A 328 -13.36 20.55 20.29
N GLU A 329 -14.13 19.53 19.96
CA GLU A 329 -14.42 18.40 20.84
C GLU A 329 -13.19 17.51 21.09
N GLU A 330 -12.41 17.21 20.06
CA GLU A 330 -11.17 16.44 20.19
C GLU A 330 -10.11 17.24 20.94
N PHE A 331 -10.03 18.54 20.74
CA PHE A 331 -9.16 19.41 21.49
C PHE A 331 -9.55 19.46 22.99
N ALA A 332 -10.83 19.56 23.30
CA ALA A 332 -11.30 19.52 24.68
C ALA A 332 -10.95 18.19 25.36
N ARG A 333 -11.14 17.04 24.69
CA ARG A 333 -10.74 15.73 25.20
C ARG A 333 -9.23 15.63 25.39
N PHE A 334 -8.46 16.17 24.46
CA PHE A 334 -7.01 16.23 24.54
C PHE A 334 -6.57 17.04 25.77
N MET A 335 -7.14 18.21 26.01
CA MET A 335 -6.82 19.04 27.14
C MET A 335 -7.09 18.33 28.49
N VAL A 336 -8.22 17.63 28.60
CA VAL A 336 -8.54 16.84 29.82
C VAL A 336 -7.54 15.69 30.01
N ALA A 337 -7.15 15.00 28.92
CA ALA A 337 -6.18 13.93 29.00
C ALA A 337 -4.79 14.44 29.40
N MET A 338 -4.39 15.59 28.86
CA MET A 338 -3.10 16.22 29.19
C MET A 338 -3.06 16.71 30.64
N ASP A 339 -4.13 17.32 31.11
CA ASP A 339 -4.22 17.78 32.52
C ASP A 339 -4.05 16.57 33.46
N ARG A 340 -4.78 15.51 33.28
CA ARG A 340 -4.63 14.27 34.04
C ARG A 340 -3.22 13.68 33.96
N LEU A 341 -2.63 13.66 32.77
CA LEU A 341 -1.27 13.13 32.56
C LEU A 341 -0.25 13.93 33.38
N PHE A 342 -0.36 15.26 33.43
CA PHE A 342 0.62 16.12 34.09
C PHE A 342 0.35 16.32 35.59
N THR A 343 -0.90 16.21 36.03
CA THR A 343 -1.29 16.47 37.42
C THR A 343 -1.30 15.20 38.26
N ASP A 344 -1.94 14.12 37.75
CA ASP A 344 -2.24 12.94 38.57
C ASP A 344 -1.24 11.79 38.39
N THR A 345 -0.37 11.88 37.37
CA THR A 345 0.53 10.77 37.02
C THR A 345 1.91 10.91 37.65
N PRO A 346 2.47 9.85 38.29
CA PRO A 346 3.83 9.87 38.84
C PRO A 346 4.89 10.24 37.78
N VAL A 347 5.95 10.94 38.17
CA VAL A 347 7.01 11.46 37.27
C VAL A 347 7.63 10.34 36.40
N VAL A 348 7.83 9.15 36.97
CA VAL A 348 8.37 8.00 36.23
C VAL A 348 7.42 7.58 35.12
N SER A 349 6.13 7.44 35.39
CA SER A 349 5.11 7.08 34.43
C SER A 349 4.95 8.14 33.32
N ARG A 350 5.04 9.43 33.68
CA ARG A 350 5.05 10.53 32.70
C ARG A 350 6.20 10.42 31.73
N LYS A 351 7.41 10.06 32.16
CA LYS A 351 8.57 9.85 31.27
C LYS A 351 8.34 8.69 30.33
N LYS A 352 7.77 7.57 30.81
CA LYS A 352 7.42 6.41 29.97
C LYS A 352 6.39 6.79 28.92
N ILE A 353 5.31 7.44 29.30
CA ILE A 353 4.26 7.89 28.38
C ILE A 353 4.82 8.88 27.34
N SER A 354 5.65 9.84 27.75
CA SER A 354 6.30 10.78 26.82
C SER A 354 7.23 10.07 25.83
N SER A 355 7.94 9.02 26.28
CA SER A 355 8.76 8.19 25.40
C SER A 355 7.91 7.40 24.40
N ALA A 356 6.80 6.83 24.85
CA ALA A 356 5.85 6.13 24.00
C ALA A 356 5.27 7.06 22.92
N PHE A 357 4.84 8.27 23.27
CA PHE A 357 4.36 9.25 22.29
C PHE A 357 5.44 9.64 21.28
N ARG A 358 6.69 9.78 21.71
CA ARG A 358 7.80 10.08 20.78
C ARG A 358 8.03 8.94 19.80
N PHE A 359 8.07 7.70 20.25
CA PHE A 359 8.22 6.55 19.37
C PHE A 359 7.02 6.37 18.44
N PHE A 360 5.80 6.57 18.94
CA PHE A 360 4.59 6.53 18.13
C PHE A 360 4.64 7.58 17.01
N ARG A 361 5.03 8.83 17.33
CA ARG A 361 5.23 9.88 16.34
C ARG A 361 6.27 9.49 15.29
N ASN A 362 7.43 8.95 15.73
CA ASN A 362 8.46 8.49 14.79
C ASN A 362 7.94 7.40 13.84
N GLY A 363 7.08 6.51 14.34
CA GLY A 363 6.40 5.52 13.51
C GLY A 363 5.50 6.16 12.46
N ILE A 364 4.67 7.14 12.84
CA ILE A 364 3.80 7.86 11.91
C ILE A 364 4.60 8.61 10.83
N GLU A 365 5.69 9.26 11.21
CA GLU A 365 6.53 10.06 10.31
C GLU A 365 7.41 9.19 9.40
N SER A 366 7.63 7.92 9.75
CA SER A 366 8.46 7.02 8.94
C SER A 366 7.74 6.62 7.65
N GLN A 367 8.46 6.70 6.53
CA GLN A 367 7.98 6.22 5.23
C GLN A 367 8.31 4.73 5.00
N VAL A 368 9.12 4.12 5.87
CA VAL A 368 9.56 2.72 5.77
C VAL A 368 8.73 1.89 6.74
N GLN A 369 8.05 0.87 6.23
CA GLN A 369 7.08 0.06 7.00
C GLN A 369 7.73 -0.68 8.18
N GLU A 370 8.91 -1.26 7.99
CA GLU A 370 9.67 -1.93 9.05
C GLU A 370 10.08 -0.97 10.16
N SER A 371 10.46 0.25 9.80
CA SER A 371 10.78 1.31 10.75
C SER A 371 9.54 1.77 11.53
N ARG A 372 8.38 1.84 10.86
CA ARG A 372 7.09 2.11 11.52
C ARG A 372 6.76 1.05 12.55
N PHE A 373 6.84 -0.22 12.16
CA PHE A 373 6.59 -1.33 13.07
C PHE A 373 7.52 -1.30 14.27
N THR A 374 8.83 -1.14 14.05
CA THR A 374 9.83 -1.06 15.13
C THR A 374 9.55 0.11 16.07
N ALA A 375 9.18 1.26 15.53
CA ALA A 375 8.86 2.44 16.34
C ALA A 375 7.58 2.22 17.18
N TYR A 376 6.53 1.62 16.61
CA TYR A 376 5.31 1.30 17.35
C TYR A 376 5.56 0.24 18.44
N TRP A 377 6.38 -0.77 18.12
CA TRP A 377 6.81 -1.76 19.11
C TRP A 377 7.55 -1.09 20.28
N SER A 378 8.52 -0.22 20.00
CA SER A 378 9.25 0.55 21.01
C SER A 378 8.33 1.47 21.83
N ALA A 379 7.26 2.00 21.24
CA ALA A 379 6.25 2.75 21.96
C ALA A 379 5.52 1.87 22.99
N LEU A 380 5.11 0.67 22.62
CA LEU A 380 4.47 -0.30 23.52
C LEU A 380 5.42 -0.77 24.63
N GLU A 381 6.67 -1.11 24.28
CA GLU A 381 7.69 -1.48 25.29
C GLU A 381 7.93 -0.36 26.29
N SER A 382 7.94 0.90 25.87
CA SER A 382 8.11 2.05 26.77
C SER A 382 7.01 2.19 27.81
N LEU A 383 5.83 1.61 27.58
CA LEU A 383 4.71 1.59 28.54
C LEU A 383 4.80 0.44 29.53
N THR A 384 5.44 -0.68 29.12
CA THR A 384 5.47 -1.92 29.91
C THR A 384 6.72 -2.05 30.78
N LEU A 385 7.86 -1.53 30.34
CA LEU A 385 9.12 -1.53 31.07
C LEU A 385 9.24 -0.32 32.01
#